data_320c1dd250f52fba48671d51d4868e59
#
_entry.id   320c1dd250f52fba48671d51d4868e59
#
_cell.length_a   1.000
_cell.length_b   1.000
_cell.length_c   1.000
_cell.angle_alpha   90.00
_cell.angle_beta   90.00
_cell.angle_gamma   90.00
#
_symmetry.space_group_name_H-M   'P 1'
#
loop_
_entity.id
_entity.type
_entity.pdbx_description
1 polymer ?
#
loop_
_entity_poly.entity_id
_entity_poly.type
_entity_poly.pdbx_seq_one_letter_code
_entity_poly.pdbx_strand_id
1 'polypeptide(L)'
;KRSRQNQCQCHGLEMSPLLRELLFAVDDLKPDFTTEEGKRLALVLMDRLKASKEVGGPLLMPSEHRLVELCAAALAAPDAPICMADWSRHLGMSEKTLARLFIRQTGQTFGRWLQIMRLQHAMTEIEQGQSVTAVALNCGYNSVSAFISAFKKHFGSTPGAIAKRRHDTEERERERERERET
;
A
#
# COMPACT_ATOMS: atom_id res chain seq x y z
N LYS A 1 -32.36 0.35 -7.08
CA LYS A 1 -31.56 1.24 -6.17
C LYS A 1 -30.55 0.34 -5.45
N ARG A 2 -29.31 0.27 -5.96
CA ARG A 2 -28.22 -0.46 -5.32
C ARG A 2 -27.73 0.42 -4.17
N SER A 3 -27.93 -0.04 -2.93
CA SER A 3 -27.27 0.53 -1.75
C SER A 3 -25.76 0.55 -2.01
N ARG A 4 -25.15 1.72 -2.08
CA ARG A 4 -23.70 1.87 -1.94
C ARG A 4 -23.38 1.48 -0.49
N GLN A 5 -23.10 0.19 -0.26
CA GLN A 5 -22.45 -0.22 0.97
C GLN A 5 -21.13 0.55 1.05
N ASN A 6 -20.84 1.15 2.19
CA ASN A 6 -19.55 1.79 2.49
C ASN A 6 -18.45 0.74 2.37
N GLN A 7 -17.93 0.55 1.15
CA GLN A 7 -16.74 -0.25 0.91
C GLN A 7 -15.55 0.61 1.34
N CYS A 8 -14.82 0.14 2.33
CA CYS A 8 -13.56 0.75 2.71
C CYS A 8 -12.58 0.58 1.54
N GLN A 9 -12.10 1.67 0.98
CA GLN A 9 -11.12 1.67 -0.11
C GLN A 9 -9.78 2.06 0.48
N CYS A 10 -8.80 1.17 0.36
CA CYS A 10 -7.42 1.51 0.67
C CYS A 10 -6.75 2.03 -0.60
N HIS A 11 -6.30 3.27 -0.59
CA HIS A 11 -5.56 3.89 -1.68
C HIS A 11 -4.10 4.02 -1.28
N GLY A 12 -3.18 3.67 -2.19
CA GLY A 12 -1.80 4.10 -2.06
C GLY A 12 -1.75 5.61 -2.31
N LEU A 13 -1.10 6.35 -1.44
CA LEU A 13 -0.86 7.78 -1.61
C LEU A 13 0.63 8.03 -1.83
N GLU A 14 0.97 8.95 -2.72
CA GLU A 14 2.34 9.41 -2.88
C GLU A 14 2.77 10.12 -1.58
N MET A 15 3.78 9.55 -0.91
CA MET A 15 4.28 10.06 0.36
C MET A 15 5.24 11.23 0.10
N SER A 16 4.77 12.45 0.26
CA SER A 16 5.66 13.61 0.26
C SER A 16 6.51 13.65 1.53
N PRO A 17 7.74 14.24 1.50
CA PRO A 17 8.56 14.38 2.72
C PRO A 17 7.80 15.03 3.88
N LEU A 18 7.06 16.10 3.61
CA LEU A 18 6.24 16.78 4.62
C LEU A 18 5.16 15.86 5.22
N LEU A 19 4.47 15.07 4.39
CA LEU A 19 3.44 14.15 4.88
C LEU A 19 4.05 13.06 5.76
N ARG A 20 5.23 12.55 5.39
CA ARG A 20 5.98 11.57 6.17
C ARG A 20 6.32 12.12 7.56
N GLU A 21 6.93 13.32 7.64
CA GLU A 21 7.29 13.95 8.90
C GLU A 21 6.07 14.24 9.78
N LEU A 22 4.96 14.69 9.18
CA LEU A 22 3.71 14.89 9.92
C LEU A 22 3.14 13.60 10.51
N LEU A 23 3.21 12.49 9.77
CA LEU A 23 2.76 11.18 10.27
C LEU A 23 3.66 10.66 11.40
N PHE A 24 4.99 10.80 11.28
CA PHE A 24 5.92 10.46 12.35
C PHE A 24 5.69 11.33 13.58
N ALA A 25 5.49 12.64 13.40
CA ALA A 25 5.20 13.55 14.51
C ALA A 25 3.90 13.16 15.25
N VAL A 26 2.87 12.72 14.53
CA VAL A 26 1.62 12.25 15.15
C VAL A 26 1.83 10.96 15.93
N ASP A 27 2.63 10.03 15.41
CA ASP A 27 2.92 8.74 16.08
C ASP A 27 3.78 8.93 17.34
N ASP A 28 4.80 9.78 17.26
CA ASP A 28 5.75 10.05 18.34
C ASP A 28 5.14 10.92 19.46
N LEU A 29 4.53 12.05 19.08
CA LEU A 29 3.99 13.03 20.03
C LEU A 29 2.62 12.65 20.57
N LYS A 30 1.89 11.75 19.93
CA LYS A 30 0.51 11.34 20.27
C LYS A 30 -0.37 12.53 20.65
N PRO A 31 -0.50 13.55 19.78
CA PRO A 31 -1.10 14.83 20.12
C PRO A 31 -2.55 14.65 20.56
N ASP A 32 -2.97 15.45 21.55
CA ASP A 32 -4.38 15.52 21.93
C ASP A 32 -5.13 16.36 20.88
N PHE A 33 -5.89 15.69 20.03
CA PHE A 33 -6.70 16.32 18.98
C PHE A 33 -7.91 17.10 19.49
N THR A 34 -8.15 17.15 20.81
CA THR A 34 -9.19 18.03 21.40
C THR A 34 -8.68 19.43 21.62
N THR A 35 -7.37 19.63 21.72
CA THR A 35 -6.72 20.95 21.86
C THR A 35 -6.71 21.71 20.54
N GLU A 36 -6.58 23.04 20.59
CA GLU A 36 -6.48 23.88 19.39
C GLU A 36 -5.20 23.59 18.58
N GLU A 37 -4.12 23.21 19.24
CA GLU A 37 -2.88 22.79 18.60
C GLU A 37 -3.05 21.46 17.85
N GLY A 38 -3.59 20.44 18.52
CA GLY A 38 -3.89 19.15 17.92
C GLY A 38 -4.86 19.24 16.74
N LYS A 39 -5.89 20.10 16.85
CA LYS A 39 -6.82 20.38 15.75
C LYS A 39 -6.13 20.98 14.52
N ARG A 40 -5.23 21.95 14.73
CA ARG A 40 -4.45 22.54 13.62
C ARG A 40 -3.56 21.50 12.95
N LEU A 41 -2.87 20.64 13.72
CA LEU A 41 -2.07 19.55 13.18
C LEU A 41 -2.93 18.58 12.37
N ALA A 42 -4.10 18.19 12.89
CA ALA A 42 -5.04 17.32 12.19
C ALA A 42 -5.51 17.95 10.86
N LEU A 43 -5.82 19.24 10.84
CA LEU A 43 -6.24 19.93 9.62
C LEU A 43 -5.12 19.95 8.57
N VAL A 44 -3.89 20.28 8.96
CA VAL A 44 -2.75 20.26 8.05
C VAL A 44 -2.51 18.85 7.50
N LEU A 45 -2.56 17.82 8.34
CA LEU A 45 -2.43 16.43 7.92
C LEU A 45 -3.52 16.03 6.91
N MET A 46 -4.78 16.37 7.21
CA MET A 46 -5.90 16.11 6.31
C MET A 46 -5.77 16.83 4.96
N ASP A 47 -5.28 18.06 4.96
CA ASP A 47 -5.05 18.81 3.71
C ASP A 47 -3.92 18.18 2.89
N ARG A 48 -2.85 17.72 3.54
CA ARG A 48 -1.75 17.01 2.84
C ARG A 48 -2.20 15.67 2.29
N LEU A 49 -2.97 14.89 3.04
CA LEU A 49 -3.55 13.63 2.58
C LEU A 49 -4.46 13.83 1.36
N LYS A 50 -5.34 14.85 1.39
CA LYS A 50 -6.23 15.18 0.26
C LYS A 50 -5.47 15.67 -0.97
N ALA A 51 -4.36 16.38 -0.77
CA ALA A 51 -3.52 16.90 -1.84
C ALA A 51 -2.56 15.84 -2.40
N SER A 52 -2.38 14.71 -1.70
CA SER A 52 -1.50 13.64 -2.15
C SER A 52 -2.08 12.95 -3.38
N LYS A 53 -1.21 12.66 -4.34
CA LYS A 53 -1.59 11.93 -5.55
C LYS A 53 -1.84 10.46 -5.21
N GLU A 54 -2.95 9.92 -5.70
CA GLU A 54 -3.20 8.49 -5.61
C GLU A 54 -2.22 7.71 -6.49
N VAL A 55 -1.59 6.69 -5.90
CA VAL A 55 -0.63 5.81 -6.58
C VAL A 55 -1.20 4.40 -6.59
N GLY A 56 -1.36 3.84 -7.78
CA GLY A 56 -2.00 2.56 -7.95
C GLY A 56 -3.54 2.64 -7.89
N GLY A 57 -4.19 1.54 -8.23
CA GLY A 57 -5.66 1.44 -8.13
C GLY A 57 -6.11 1.16 -6.70
N PRO A 58 -7.40 1.40 -6.38
CA PRO A 58 -7.93 1.17 -5.05
C PRO A 58 -7.87 -0.32 -4.68
N LEU A 59 -7.39 -0.61 -3.48
CA LEU A 59 -7.49 -1.92 -2.88
C LEU A 59 -8.81 -2.01 -2.10
N LEU A 60 -9.83 -2.59 -2.71
CA LEU A 60 -11.15 -2.69 -2.10
C LEU A 60 -11.12 -3.74 -0.97
N MET A 61 -11.38 -3.29 0.25
CA MET A 61 -11.49 -4.18 1.40
C MET A 61 -12.90 -4.76 1.52
N PRO A 62 -13.02 -6.06 1.83
CA PRO A 62 -14.32 -6.64 2.14
C PRO A 62 -14.84 -6.12 3.48
N SER A 63 -16.16 -6.14 3.67
CA SER A 63 -16.81 -5.76 4.93
C SER A 63 -17.18 -6.98 5.81
N GLU A 64 -17.18 -8.16 5.24
CA GLU A 64 -17.49 -9.39 5.96
C GLU A 64 -16.28 -9.84 6.79
N HIS A 65 -16.46 -10.02 8.10
CA HIS A 65 -15.41 -10.27 9.08
C HIS A 65 -14.42 -11.37 8.68
N ARG A 66 -14.90 -12.50 8.18
CA ARG A 66 -14.06 -13.63 7.75
C ARG A 66 -13.14 -13.27 6.58
N LEU A 67 -13.60 -12.44 5.65
CA LEU A 67 -12.78 -11.96 4.55
C LEU A 67 -11.80 -10.87 5.00
N VAL A 68 -12.19 -10.05 5.98
CA VAL A 68 -11.28 -9.08 6.60
C VAL A 68 -10.11 -9.80 7.26
N GLU A 69 -10.37 -10.91 7.97
CA GLU A 69 -9.32 -11.73 8.57
C GLU A 69 -8.32 -12.27 7.53
N LEU A 70 -8.81 -12.82 6.41
CA LEU A 70 -7.97 -13.25 5.28
C LEU A 70 -7.13 -12.10 4.72
N CYS A 71 -7.74 -10.93 4.51
CA CYS A 71 -7.02 -9.75 4.01
C CYS A 71 -5.99 -9.22 5.02
N ALA A 72 -6.32 -9.22 6.31
CA ALA A 72 -5.41 -8.78 7.37
C ALA A 72 -4.17 -9.69 7.45
N ALA A 73 -4.34 -11.01 7.32
CA ALA A 73 -3.23 -11.94 7.28
C ALA A 73 -2.32 -11.70 6.05
N ALA A 74 -2.93 -11.42 4.89
CA ALA A 74 -2.17 -11.08 3.69
C ALA A 74 -1.37 -9.78 3.83
N LEU A 75 -1.96 -8.76 4.47
CA LEU A 75 -1.30 -7.48 4.73
C LEU A 75 -0.17 -7.57 5.76
N ALA A 76 -0.33 -8.45 6.76
CA ALA A 76 0.69 -8.66 7.79
C ALA A 76 1.95 -9.39 7.26
N ALA A 77 1.79 -10.23 6.23
CA ALA A 77 2.89 -10.99 5.62
C ALA A 77 2.71 -11.01 4.09
N PRO A 78 3.06 -9.92 3.39
CA PRO A 78 2.80 -9.78 1.94
C PRO A 78 3.50 -10.81 1.06
N ASP A 79 4.68 -11.25 1.45
CA ASP A 79 5.51 -12.25 0.77
C ASP A 79 5.13 -13.70 1.09
N ALA A 80 4.35 -13.92 2.16
CA ALA A 80 3.95 -15.27 2.55
C ALA A 80 2.99 -15.91 1.51
N PRO A 81 3.14 -17.22 1.24
CA PRO A 81 2.20 -17.92 0.41
C PRO A 81 0.83 -18.04 1.11
N ILE A 82 -0.23 -17.70 0.40
CA ILE A 82 -1.61 -17.85 0.90
C ILE A 82 -2.30 -18.96 0.12
N CYS A 83 -2.64 -20.02 0.84
CA CYS A 83 -3.38 -21.16 0.30
C CYS A 83 -4.87 -20.99 0.53
N MET A 84 -5.67 -20.87 -0.54
CA MET A 84 -7.13 -20.70 -0.44
C MET A 84 -7.81 -21.92 0.17
N ALA A 85 -7.28 -23.14 -0.02
CA ALA A 85 -7.83 -24.34 0.58
C ALA A 85 -7.68 -24.33 2.11
N ASP A 86 -6.56 -23.86 2.63
CA ASP A 86 -6.35 -23.76 4.08
C ASP A 86 -7.26 -22.69 4.69
N TRP A 87 -7.36 -21.54 4.05
CA TRP A 87 -8.25 -20.47 4.48
C TRP A 87 -9.72 -20.85 4.40
N SER A 88 -10.13 -21.60 3.38
CA SER A 88 -11.51 -22.07 3.29
C SER A 88 -11.87 -23.01 4.44
N ARG A 89 -10.95 -23.90 4.82
CA ARG A 89 -11.10 -24.79 6.01
C ARG A 89 -11.15 -23.99 7.31
N HIS A 90 -10.21 -23.03 7.49
CA HIS A 90 -10.16 -22.18 8.66
C HIS A 90 -11.45 -21.38 8.85
N LEU A 91 -12.02 -20.84 7.78
CA LEU A 91 -13.23 -20.04 7.81
C LEU A 91 -14.54 -20.86 7.74
N GLY A 92 -14.46 -22.19 7.75
CA GLY A 92 -15.60 -23.08 7.75
C GLY A 92 -16.47 -23.00 6.49
N MET A 93 -15.88 -22.78 5.31
CA MET A 93 -16.60 -22.69 4.05
C MET A 93 -15.84 -23.40 2.91
N SER A 94 -16.51 -23.68 1.79
CA SER A 94 -15.83 -24.22 0.61
C SER A 94 -15.04 -23.12 -0.11
N GLU A 95 -13.95 -23.50 -0.82
CA GLU A 95 -13.17 -22.55 -1.64
C GLU A 95 -14.05 -21.81 -2.66
N LYS A 96 -15.01 -22.51 -3.27
CA LYS A 96 -15.98 -21.91 -4.21
C LYS A 96 -16.83 -20.82 -3.54
N THR A 97 -17.26 -21.07 -2.30
CA THR A 97 -18.04 -20.10 -1.53
C THR A 97 -17.20 -18.90 -1.16
N LEU A 98 -15.97 -19.12 -0.68
CA LEU A 98 -15.00 -18.09 -0.32
C LEU A 98 -14.69 -17.20 -1.53
N ALA A 99 -14.35 -17.79 -2.67
CA ALA A 99 -14.05 -17.04 -3.91
C ALA A 99 -15.25 -16.19 -4.37
N ARG A 100 -16.46 -16.77 -4.39
CA ARG A 100 -17.68 -16.06 -4.79
C ARG A 100 -18.02 -14.91 -3.84
N LEU A 101 -17.86 -15.13 -2.54
CA LEU A 101 -18.10 -14.11 -1.53
C LEU A 101 -17.11 -12.95 -1.68
N PHE A 102 -15.84 -13.26 -1.91
CA PHE A 102 -14.79 -12.27 -2.12
C PHE A 102 -15.08 -11.40 -3.34
N ILE A 103 -15.40 -12.02 -4.50
CA ILE A 103 -15.75 -11.29 -5.73
C ILE A 103 -17.00 -10.42 -5.51
N ARG A 104 -18.00 -10.93 -4.79
CA ARG A 104 -19.23 -10.17 -4.51
C ARG A 104 -18.95 -8.91 -3.70
N GLN A 105 -17.98 -8.96 -2.78
CA GLN A 105 -17.67 -7.83 -1.91
C GLN A 105 -16.64 -6.86 -2.51
N THR A 106 -15.62 -7.37 -3.19
CA THR A 106 -14.51 -6.55 -3.70
C THR A 106 -14.56 -6.29 -5.20
N GLY A 107 -15.44 -6.97 -5.93
CA GLY A 107 -15.53 -6.88 -7.39
C GLY A 107 -14.40 -7.59 -8.14
N GLN A 108 -13.48 -8.26 -7.45
CA GLN A 108 -12.31 -8.93 -8.05
C GLN A 108 -12.00 -10.25 -7.35
N THR A 109 -11.20 -11.11 -8.00
CA THR A 109 -10.75 -12.35 -7.38
C THR A 109 -9.73 -12.07 -6.29
N PHE A 110 -9.64 -12.96 -5.28
CA PHE A 110 -8.62 -12.83 -4.24
C PHE A 110 -7.20 -12.80 -4.80
N GLY A 111 -6.89 -13.63 -5.80
CA GLY A 111 -5.57 -13.62 -6.45
C GLY A 111 -5.24 -12.27 -7.11
N ARG A 112 -6.21 -11.60 -7.72
CA ARG A 112 -6.02 -10.26 -8.28
C ARG A 112 -5.84 -9.22 -7.18
N TRP A 113 -6.62 -9.30 -6.12
CA TRP A 113 -6.50 -8.45 -4.95
C TRP A 113 -5.11 -8.59 -4.29
N LEU A 114 -4.68 -9.84 -4.07
CA LEU A 114 -3.36 -10.16 -3.50
C LEU A 114 -2.22 -9.62 -4.38
N GLN A 115 -2.34 -9.74 -5.70
CA GLN A 115 -1.36 -9.19 -6.63
C GLN A 115 -1.25 -7.66 -6.51
N ILE A 116 -2.37 -6.95 -6.43
CA ILE A 116 -2.39 -5.49 -6.28
C ILE A 116 -1.76 -5.10 -4.94
N MET A 117 -2.13 -5.77 -3.86
CA MET A 117 -1.58 -5.54 -2.52
C MET A 117 -0.04 -5.73 -2.50
N ARG A 118 0.45 -6.81 -3.10
CA ARG A 118 1.89 -7.07 -3.22
C ARG A 118 2.62 -6.03 -4.06
N LEU A 119 2.02 -5.53 -5.13
CA LEU A 119 2.59 -4.44 -5.91
C LEU A 119 2.64 -3.12 -5.12
N GLN A 120 1.63 -2.83 -4.30
CA GLN A 120 1.66 -1.66 -3.41
C GLN A 120 2.75 -1.78 -2.35
N HIS A 121 2.91 -2.97 -1.74
CA HIS A 121 4.01 -3.24 -0.82
C HIS A 121 5.38 -3.10 -1.52
N ALA A 122 5.52 -3.66 -2.73
CA ALA A 122 6.72 -3.53 -3.55
C ALA A 122 7.11 -2.08 -3.84
N MET A 123 6.13 -1.19 -4.05
CA MET A 123 6.38 0.25 -4.23
C MET A 123 7.10 0.82 -2.99
N THR A 124 6.59 0.51 -1.80
CA THR A 124 7.19 0.97 -0.54
C THR A 124 8.61 0.43 -0.35
N GLU A 125 8.84 -0.86 -0.62
CA GLU A 125 10.19 -1.46 -0.51
C GLU A 125 11.20 -0.81 -1.47
N ILE A 126 10.79 -0.51 -2.71
CA ILE A 126 11.62 0.16 -3.71
C ILE A 126 11.92 1.61 -3.28
N GLU A 127 10.94 2.31 -2.74
CA GLU A 127 11.13 3.65 -2.17
C GLU A 127 12.04 3.65 -0.94
N GLN A 128 12.08 2.56 -0.18
CA GLN A 128 13.02 2.34 0.92
C GLN A 128 14.43 1.90 0.46
N GLY A 129 14.63 1.66 -0.84
CA GLY A 129 15.94 1.34 -1.41
C GLY A 129 16.21 -0.14 -1.60
N GLN A 130 15.24 -0.99 -1.44
CA GLN A 130 15.39 -2.40 -1.73
C GLN A 130 15.63 -2.63 -3.23
N SER A 131 16.41 -3.65 -3.55
CA SER A 131 16.70 -3.95 -4.96
C SER A 131 15.46 -4.46 -5.69
N VAL A 132 15.24 -3.99 -6.91
CA VAL A 132 14.11 -4.41 -7.76
C VAL A 132 14.05 -5.94 -7.93
N THR A 133 15.21 -6.60 -7.98
CA THR A 133 15.30 -8.06 -8.12
C THR A 133 14.82 -8.76 -6.85
N ALA A 134 15.25 -8.32 -5.67
CA ALA A 134 14.82 -8.89 -4.39
C ALA A 134 13.32 -8.70 -4.20
N VAL A 135 12.82 -7.49 -4.44
CA VAL A 135 11.39 -7.17 -4.32
C VAL A 135 10.53 -8.01 -5.28
N ALA A 136 10.99 -8.23 -6.51
CA ALA A 136 10.28 -9.07 -7.48
C ALA A 136 10.12 -10.52 -6.97
N LEU A 137 11.18 -11.08 -6.38
CA LEU A 137 11.14 -12.43 -5.81
C LEU A 137 10.22 -12.51 -4.58
N ASN A 138 10.32 -11.55 -3.67
CA ASN A 138 9.48 -11.46 -2.48
C ASN A 138 7.99 -11.33 -2.84
N CYS A 139 7.67 -10.63 -3.93
CA CYS A 139 6.31 -10.55 -4.46
C CYS A 139 5.82 -11.84 -5.16
N GLY A 140 6.64 -12.90 -5.19
CA GLY A 140 6.29 -14.19 -5.76
C GLY A 140 6.32 -14.23 -7.30
N TYR A 141 7.08 -13.34 -7.95
CA TYR A 141 7.27 -13.39 -9.39
C TYR A 141 8.45 -14.30 -9.77
N ASN A 142 8.21 -15.19 -10.73
CA ASN A 142 9.24 -16.11 -11.24
C ASN A 142 10.28 -15.42 -12.15
N SER A 143 10.01 -14.17 -12.57
CA SER A 143 10.96 -13.36 -13.35
C SER A 143 10.81 -11.88 -13.05
N VAL A 144 11.94 -11.20 -13.02
CA VAL A 144 12.00 -9.73 -12.85
C VAL A 144 11.28 -9.01 -13.99
N SER A 145 11.34 -9.53 -15.21
CA SER A 145 10.65 -8.94 -16.38
C SER A 145 9.12 -8.97 -16.23
N ALA A 146 8.56 -10.08 -15.72
CA ALA A 146 7.13 -10.20 -15.45
C ALA A 146 6.69 -9.21 -14.34
N PHE A 147 7.50 -9.06 -13.29
CA PHE A 147 7.28 -8.09 -12.23
C PHE A 147 7.28 -6.65 -12.78
N ILE A 148 8.33 -6.26 -13.54
CA ILE A 148 8.44 -4.91 -14.13
C ILE A 148 7.22 -4.60 -14.99
N SER A 149 6.77 -5.56 -15.80
CA SER A 149 5.59 -5.40 -16.66
C SER A 149 4.30 -5.20 -15.85
N ALA A 150 4.09 -6.02 -14.80
CA ALA A 150 2.92 -5.89 -13.91
C ALA A 150 2.95 -4.57 -13.13
N PHE A 151 4.11 -4.20 -12.61
CA PHE A 151 4.33 -2.96 -11.86
C PHE A 151 4.07 -1.72 -12.76
N LYS A 152 4.65 -1.68 -13.95
CA LYS A 152 4.41 -0.59 -14.92
C LYS A 152 2.94 -0.50 -15.33
N LYS A 153 2.29 -1.65 -15.53
CA LYS A 153 0.86 -1.68 -15.85
C LYS A 153 0.00 -1.10 -14.73
N HIS A 154 0.41 -1.32 -13.47
CA HIS A 154 -0.36 -0.87 -12.30
C HIS A 154 -0.08 0.59 -11.94
N PHE A 155 1.19 1.02 -11.95
CA PHE A 155 1.61 2.35 -11.51
C PHE A 155 1.93 3.33 -12.64
N GLY A 156 1.94 2.88 -13.89
CA GLY A 156 2.31 3.71 -15.04
C GLY A 156 3.82 3.98 -15.18
N SER A 157 4.64 3.58 -14.20
CA SER A 157 6.09 3.78 -14.15
C SER A 157 6.81 2.47 -13.83
N THR A 158 8.07 2.34 -14.26
CA THR A 158 8.88 1.15 -13.93
C THR A 158 9.46 1.26 -12.53
N PRO A 159 9.73 0.11 -11.84
CA PRO A 159 10.40 0.11 -10.55
C PRO A 159 11.74 0.85 -10.56
N GLY A 160 12.54 0.66 -11.63
CA GLY A 160 13.82 1.34 -11.78
C GLY A 160 13.71 2.87 -11.90
N ALA A 161 12.64 3.38 -12.53
CA ALA A 161 12.39 4.82 -12.58
C ALA A 161 12.01 5.41 -11.22
N ILE A 162 11.34 4.62 -10.37
CA ILE A 162 11.03 5.01 -8.99
C ILE A 162 12.33 5.04 -8.16
N ALA A 163 13.13 3.97 -8.20
CA ALA A 163 14.40 3.88 -7.50
C ALA A 163 15.36 5.03 -7.88
N LYS A 164 15.43 5.38 -9.17
CA LYS A 164 16.27 6.50 -9.64
C LYS A 164 15.79 7.83 -9.07
N ARG A 165 14.49 8.13 -9.11
CA ARG A 165 13.95 9.38 -8.54
C ARG A 165 14.27 9.55 -7.06
N ARG A 166 14.25 8.46 -6.30
CA ARG A 166 14.65 8.47 -4.90
C ARG A 166 16.12 8.86 -4.75
N HIS A 167 17.01 8.20 -5.48
CA HIS A 167 18.45 8.48 -5.46
C HIS A 167 18.77 9.95 -5.79
N ASP A 168 18.15 10.47 -6.87
CA ASP A 168 18.31 11.87 -7.29
C ASP A 168 17.83 12.86 -6.20
N THR A 169 16.82 12.47 -5.41
CA THR A 169 16.31 13.30 -4.31
C THR A 169 17.26 13.28 -3.13
N GLU A 170 17.75 12.11 -2.71
CA GLU A 170 18.71 11.95 -1.62
C GLU A 170 20.06 12.66 -1.92
N GLU A 171 20.53 12.62 -3.14
CA GLU A 171 21.74 13.37 -3.55
C GLU A 171 21.56 14.88 -3.40
N ARG A 172 20.43 15.43 -3.87
CA ARG A 172 20.12 16.86 -3.73
C ARG A 172 19.96 17.30 -2.27
N GLU A 173 19.42 16.45 -1.42
CA GLU A 173 19.31 16.73 0.02
C GLU A 173 20.69 16.77 0.68
N ARG A 174 21.56 15.80 0.37
CA ARG A 174 22.95 15.78 0.88
C ARG A 174 23.79 16.96 0.39
N GLU A 175 23.59 17.42 -0.85
CA GLU A 175 24.26 18.63 -1.38
C GLU A 175 23.81 19.87 -0.60
N ARG A 176 22.51 20.02 -0.36
CA ARG A 176 21.96 21.15 0.43
C ARG A 176 22.44 21.15 1.88
N GLU A 177 22.61 19.99 2.50
CA GLU A 177 23.15 19.86 3.85
C GLU A 177 24.62 20.32 3.89
N ARG A 178 25.44 19.88 2.93
CA ARG A 178 26.86 20.33 2.81
C ARG A 178 26.99 21.83 2.61
N GLU A 179 26.11 22.44 1.80
CA GLU A 179 26.08 23.89 1.58
C GLU A 179 25.70 24.69 2.84
N ARG A 180 24.95 24.09 3.76
CA ARG A 180 24.56 24.71 5.04
C ARG A 180 25.63 24.63 6.12
N GLU A 181 26.56 23.69 6.00
CA GLU A 181 27.67 23.48 6.93
C GLU A 181 28.93 24.29 6.54
N THR A 182 28.93 24.93 5.37
CA THR A 182 30.03 25.78 4.85
C THR A 182 29.71 27.25 4.99
#